data_ff407fcfa4baf818d340970661c3e493
#
_entry.id   ff407fcfa4baf818d340970661c3e493
#
_cell.length_a   1.000
_cell.length_b   1.000
_cell.length_c   1.000
_cell.angle_alpha   90.00
_cell.angle_beta   90.00
_cell.angle_gamma   90.00
#
_symmetry.space_group_name_H-M   'P 1'
#
loop_
_entity.id
_entity.type
_entity.pdbx_description
1 polymer ?
#
loop_
_entity_poly.entity_id
_entity_poly.type
_entity_poly.pdbx_seq_one_letter_code
_entity_poly.pdbx_strand_id
1 'polypeptide(L)'
;MFKALLIGITALIVIVVGLWFHGLYRTESALLEQPVYRVLKQHEPGVFDDVLTEYRRYQRNEESRERFLNYVNAKFSATATRSLPRASQESVLALVRDMLTTAQKLKDAPDDACFRFWFPEVAGPPDLLKTIDEPAQARTLELMAEVIRSSSEQPRQPPDPDSVKDDLARIVDGTYELFGSDAQMLANTSDPRADRTKVCAITNSIYERILRLPPPAASDLLRAMAPG
;
A
#
# COMPACT_ATOMS: atom_id res chain seq x y z
N MET A 1 46.35 -35.55 19.69
CA MET A 1 45.14 -35.72 18.85
C MET A 1 43.97 -34.80 19.23
N PHE A 2 43.66 -34.57 20.48
CA PHE A 2 42.54 -33.70 20.92
C PHE A 2 42.65 -32.21 20.48
N LYS A 3 43.84 -31.60 20.50
CA LYS A 3 44.04 -30.21 20.07
C LYS A 3 43.82 -29.99 18.58
N ALA A 4 44.16 -30.93 17.72
CA ALA A 4 43.94 -30.83 16.28
C ALA A 4 42.42 -30.94 15.92
N LEU A 5 41.67 -31.76 16.66
CA LEU A 5 40.22 -31.90 16.49
C LEU A 5 39.48 -30.63 16.89
N LEU A 6 39.88 -29.99 18.00
CA LEU A 6 39.28 -28.72 18.46
C LEU A 6 39.54 -27.57 17.46
N ILE A 7 40.72 -27.47 16.89
CA ILE A 7 41.02 -26.44 15.86
C ILE A 7 40.22 -26.69 14.57
N GLY A 8 40.02 -27.93 14.18
CA GLY A 8 39.23 -28.28 13.00
C GLY A 8 37.75 -27.91 13.20
N ILE A 9 37.16 -28.16 14.37
CA ILE A 9 35.76 -27.85 14.67
C ILE A 9 35.52 -26.31 14.74
N THR A 10 36.45 -25.56 15.36
CA THR A 10 36.35 -24.10 15.42
C THR A 10 36.49 -23.44 14.04
N ALA A 11 37.39 -23.92 13.18
CA ALA A 11 37.53 -23.45 11.81
C ALA A 11 36.27 -23.72 10.97
N LEU A 12 35.67 -24.88 11.13
CA LEU A 12 34.44 -25.26 10.41
C LEU A 12 33.26 -24.41 10.85
N ILE A 13 33.11 -24.12 12.14
CA ILE A 13 32.05 -23.24 12.67
C ILE A 13 32.22 -21.81 12.12
N VAL A 14 33.45 -21.27 12.09
CA VAL A 14 33.70 -19.93 11.56
C VAL A 14 33.39 -19.85 10.07
N ILE A 15 33.71 -20.89 9.28
CA ILE A 15 33.40 -20.93 7.86
C ILE A 15 31.87 -21.02 7.65
N VAL A 16 31.18 -21.88 8.37
CA VAL A 16 29.72 -22.04 8.25
C VAL A 16 28.98 -20.76 8.67
N VAL A 17 29.39 -20.14 9.77
CA VAL A 17 28.86 -18.86 10.24
C VAL A 17 29.17 -17.75 9.22
N GLY A 18 30.39 -17.70 8.69
CA GLY A 18 30.81 -16.74 7.67
C GLY A 18 29.99 -16.86 6.37
N LEU A 19 29.76 -18.09 5.88
CA LEU A 19 28.94 -18.34 4.70
C LEU A 19 27.45 -17.99 4.94
N TRP A 20 26.95 -18.27 6.13
CA TRP A 20 25.59 -17.92 6.51
C TRP A 20 25.38 -16.40 6.59
N PHE A 21 26.30 -15.67 7.24
CA PHE A 21 26.30 -14.21 7.26
C PHE A 21 26.44 -13.61 5.85
N HIS A 22 27.30 -14.18 5.01
CA HIS A 22 27.47 -13.70 3.65
C HIS A 22 26.23 -13.90 2.79
N GLY A 23 25.54 -15.03 2.93
CA GLY A 23 24.26 -15.30 2.27
C GLY A 23 23.15 -14.33 2.74
N LEU A 24 23.06 -14.09 4.04
CA LEU A 24 22.10 -13.14 4.62
C LEU A 24 22.36 -11.71 4.13
N TYR A 25 23.63 -11.30 4.09
CA TYR A 25 24.02 -9.96 3.65
C TYR A 25 23.73 -9.74 2.16
N ARG A 26 23.98 -10.73 1.30
CA ARG A 26 23.63 -10.67 -0.13
C ARG A 26 22.14 -10.52 -0.37
N THR A 27 21.33 -11.23 0.39
CA THR A 27 19.85 -11.20 0.25
C THR A 27 19.30 -9.83 0.64
N GLU A 28 19.76 -9.26 1.72
CA GLU A 28 19.36 -7.92 2.15
C GLU A 28 19.84 -6.84 1.17
N SER A 29 21.11 -6.92 0.73
CA SER A 29 21.69 -5.97 -0.23
C SER A 29 20.91 -5.98 -1.55
N ALA A 30 20.55 -7.16 -2.06
CA ALA A 30 19.75 -7.28 -3.28
C ALA A 30 18.35 -6.62 -3.14
N LEU A 31 17.71 -6.77 -1.98
CA LEU A 31 16.43 -6.09 -1.72
C LEU A 31 16.62 -4.57 -1.68
N LEU A 32 17.69 -4.09 -1.06
CA LEU A 32 18.02 -2.67 -0.93
C LEU A 32 18.53 -2.00 -2.21
N GLU A 33 18.77 -2.74 -3.30
CA GLU A 33 19.00 -2.16 -4.62
C GLU A 33 17.80 -1.34 -5.09
N GLN A 34 16.58 -1.75 -4.69
CA GLN A 34 15.37 -1.01 -5.00
C GLN A 34 15.12 0.09 -3.97
N PRO A 35 14.94 1.36 -4.40
CA PRO A 35 14.79 2.50 -3.50
C PRO A 35 13.64 2.38 -2.50
N VAL A 36 12.53 1.75 -2.89
CA VAL A 36 11.33 1.61 -2.06
C VAL A 36 11.60 0.83 -0.76
N TYR A 37 12.44 -0.21 -0.81
CA TYR A 37 12.79 -0.97 0.40
C TYR A 37 13.76 -0.21 1.31
N ARG A 38 14.56 0.72 0.77
CA ARG A 38 15.39 1.62 1.61
C ARG A 38 14.51 2.52 2.46
N VAL A 39 13.39 3.01 1.92
CA VAL A 39 12.42 3.82 2.68
C VAL A 39 11.84 3.00 3.83
N LEU A 40 11.42 1.75 3.60
CA LEU A 40 10.95 0.87 4.67
C LEU A 40 12.03 0.66 5.73
N LYS A 41 13.25 0.33 5.33
CA LYS A 41 14.34 0.09 6.28
C LYS A 41 14.63 1.31 7.16
N GLN A 42 14.55 2.51 6.59
CA GLN A 42 14.84 3.77 7.27
C GLN A 42 13.72 4.20 8.21
N HIS A 43 12.46 4.09 7.79
CA HIS A 43 11.33 4.70 8.48
C HIS A 43 10.41 3.68 9.16
N GLU A 44 10.41 2.43 8.70
CA GLU A 44 9.56 1.33 9.18
C GLU A 44 10.36 0.03 9.31
N PRO A 45 11.42 -0.01 10.16
CA PRO A 45 12.37 -1.13 10.20
C PRO A 45 11.69 -2.48 10.50
N GLY A 46 10.66 -2.51 11.35
CA GLY A 46 9.90 -3.73 11.63
C GLY A 46 9.15 -4.27 10.41
N VAL A 47 8.58 -3.38 9.57
CA VAL A 47 7.95 -3.77 8.31
C VAL A 47 9.00 -4.27 7.30
N PHE A 48 10.16 -3.61 7.27
CA PHE A 48 11.28 -4.06 6.44
C PHE A 48 11.75 -5.47 6.82
N ASP A 49 11.90 -5.76 8.11
CA ASP A 49 12.33 -7.08 8.60
C ASP A 49 11.31 -8.18 8.24
N ASP A 50 10.01 -7.87 8.29
CA ASP A 50 8.96 -8.76 7.83
C ASP A 50 9.09 -9.06 6.32
N VAL A 51 9.26 -8.02 5.49
CA VAL A 51 9.44 -8.14 4.03
C VAL A 51 10.72 -8.90 3.71
N LEU A 52 11.82 -8.64 4.41
CA LEU A 52 13.09 -9.34 4.23
C LEU A 52 12.96 -10.83 4.58
N THR A 53 12.19 -11.16 5.61
CA THR A 53 11.92 -12.56 6.00
C THR A 53 11.18 -13.29 4.88
N GLU A 54 10.14 -12.66 4.31
CA GLU A 54 9.37 -13.24 3.21
C GLU A 54 10.20 -13.32 1.91
N TYR A 55 11.04 -12.32 1.64
CA TYR A 55 11.98 -12.36 0.52
C TYR A 55 12.96 -13.52 0.63
N ARG A 56 13.45 -13.84 1.84
CA ARG A 56 14.31 -15.02 2.07
C ARG A 56 13.58 -16.33 1.79
N ARG A 57 12.30 -16.45 2.14
CA ARG A 57 11.46 -17.63 1.81
C ARG A 57 11.29 -17.76 0.30
N TYR A 58 11.00 -16.67 -0.40
CA TYR A 58 10.96 -16.64 -1.86
C TYR A 58 12.29 -17.09 -2.49
N GLN A 59 13.43 -16.57 -2.02
CA GLN A 59 14.75 -16.95 -2.53
C GLN A 59 15.10 -18.44 -2.31
N ARG A 60 14.53 -19.07 -1.28
CA ARG A 60 14.68 -20.52 -1.03
C ARG A 60 13.65 -21.39 -1.76
N ASN A 61 12.84 -20.81 -2.64
CA ASN A 61 11.71 -21.46 -3.33
C ASN A 61 10.65 -22.05 -2.36
N GLU A 62 10.54 -21.51 -1.14
CA GLU A 62 9.49 -21.86 -0.18
C GLU A 62 8.19 -21.11 -0.46
N GLU A 63 8.28 -20.00 -1.22
CA GLU A 63 7.15 -19.16 -1.63
C GLU A 63 7.23 -18.83 -3.11
N SER A 64 6.07 -18.63 -3.76
CA SER A 64 6.00 -18.18 -5.14
C SER A 64 6.28 -16.66 -5.26
N ARG A 65 6.71 -16.23 -6.46
CA ARG A 65 6.87 -14.79 -6.78
C ARG A 65 5.57 -14.02 -6.54
N GLU A 66 4.44 -14.57 -6.95
CA GLU A 66 3.12 -13.97 -6.79
C GLU A 66 2.77 -13.73 -5.32
N ARG A 67 2.97 -14.72 -4.45
CA ARG A 67 2.73 -14.60 -3.01
C ARG A 67 3.63 -13.54 -2.37
N PHE A 68 4.91 -13.54 -2.70
CA PHE A 68 5.84 -12.52 -2.23
C PHE A 68 5.39 -11.11 -2.64
N LEU A 69 5.05 -10.89 -3.91
CA LEU A 69 4.61 -9.57 -4.40
C LEU A 69 3.29 -9.12 -3.75
N ASN A 70 2.33 -10.03 -3.57
CA ASN A 70 1.08 -9.73 -2.86
C ASN A 70 1.34 -9.36 -1.40
N TYR A 71 2.27 -10.06 -0.73
CA TYR A 71 2.67 -9.72 0.63
C TYR A 71 3.30 -8.33 0.72
N VAL A 72 4.23 -8.01 -0.18
CA VAL A 72 4.86 -6.69 -0.26
C VAL A 72 3.82 -5.60 -0.47
N ASN A 73 2.93 -5.78 -1.45
CA ASN A 73 1.87 -4.81 -1.73
C ASN A 73 0.98 -4.57 -0.50
N ALA A 74 0.58 -5.63 0.21
CA ALA A 74 -0.23 -5.51 1.42
C ALA A 74 0.52 -4.74 2.54
N LYS A 75 1.81 -5.00 2.74
CA LYS A 75 2.63 -4.31 3.74
C LYS A 75 2.82 -2.82 3.41
N PHE A 76 3.14 -2.50 2.15
CA PHE A 76 3.25 -1.10 1.70
C PHE A 76 1.91 -0.37 1.82
N SER A 77 0.81 -0.97 1.36
CA SER A 77 -0.52 -0.37 1.43
C SER A 77 -0.93 -0.06 2.87
N ALA A 78 -0.80 -1.04 3.78
CA ALA A 78 -1.14 -0.84 5.19
C ALA A 78 -0.28 0.25 5.85
N THR A 79 1.01 0.29 5.52
CA THR A 79 1.94 1.29 6.08
C THR A 79 1.66 2.67 5.52
N ALA A 80 1.48 2.80 4.20
CA ALA A 80 1.13 4.07 3.56
C ALA A 80 -0.20 4.62 4.09
N THR A 81 -1.21 3.76 4.28
CA THR A 81 -2.51 4.16 4.83
C THR A 81 -2.37 4.76 6.23
N ARG A 82 -1.59 4.15 7.12
CA ARG A 82 -1.31 4.71 8.46
C ARG A 82 -0.51 6.01 8.40
N SER A 83 0.28 6.20 7.35
CA SER A 83 1.13 7.39 7.16
C SER A 83 0.37 8.57 6.56
N LEU A 84 -0.75 8.32 5.86
CA LEU A 84 -1.52 9.35 5.14
C LEU A 84 -1.87 10.59 5.99
N PRO A 85 -2.36 10.48 7.25
CA PRO A 85 -2.74 11.65 8.04
C PRO A 85 -1.62 12.67 8.23
N ARG A 86 -0.36 12.22 8.16
CA ARG A 86 0.83 13.03 8.44
C ARG A 86 1.70 13.30 7.21
N ALA A 87 1.34 12.73 6.06
CA ALA A 87 2.12 12.84 4.83
C ALA A 87 2.01 14.23 4.17
N SER A 88 2.90 14.51 3.24
CA SER A 88 2.87 15.76 2.47
C SER A 88 1.65 15.84 1.55
N GLN A 89 1.21 17.05 1.23
CA GLN A 89 0.12 17.26 0.29
C GLN A 89 0.40 16.62 -1.07
N GLU A 90 1.61 16.78 -1.57
CA GLU A 90 2.03 16.30 -2.89
C GLU A 90 1.97 14.79 -2.95
N SER A 91 2.50 14.09 -1.93
CA SER A 91 2.54 12.62 -1.89
C SER A 91 1.14 12.02 -1.76
N VAL A 92 0.27 12.60 -0.93
CA VAL A 92 -1.12 12.16 -0.78
C VAL A 92 -1.89 12.29 -2.09
N LEU A 93 -1.82 13.47 -2.74
CA LEU A 93 -2.53 13.71 -4.00
C LEU A 93 -1.98 12.85 -5.15
N ALA A 94 -0.66 12.62 -5.19
CA ALA A 94 -0.07 11.76 -6.21
C ALA A 94 -0.52 10.31 -6.05
N LEU A 95 -0.48 9.76 -4.83
CA LEU A 95 -0.94 8.39 -4.55
C LEU A 95 -2.42 8.21 -4.89
N VAL A 96 -3.29 9.13 -4.43
CA VAL A 96 -4.74 8.97 -4.67
C VAL A 96 -5.11 9.12 -6.15
N ARG A 97 -4.41 9.96 -6.93
CA ARG A 97 -4.59 10.02 -8.40
C ARG A 97 -4.20 8.71 -9.07
N ASP A 98 -3.12 8.09 -8.62
CA ASP A 98 -2.67 6.80 -9.15
C ASP A 98 -3.66 5.68 -8.78
N MET A 99 -4.14 5.65 -7.53
CA MET A 99 -5.18 4.72 -7.09
C MET A 99 -6.46 4.86 -7.91
N LEU A 100 -6.93 6.10 -8.15
CA LEU A 100 -8.11 6.35 -8.97
C LEU A 100 -7.90 5.89 -10.42
N THR A 101 -6.73 6.16 -11.01
CA THR A 101 -6.36 5.67 -12.35
C THR A 101 -6.38 4.15 -12.42
N THR A 102 -5.87 3.48 -11.40
CA THR A 102 -5.90 2.02 -11.27
C THR A 102 -7.33 1.51 -11.15
N ALA A 103 -8.15 2.09 -10.28
CA ALA A 103 -9.55 1.71 -10.11
C ALA A 103 -10.37 1.88 -11.41
N GLN A 104 -10.10 2.95 -12.17
CA GLN A 104 -10.75 3.17 -13.48
C GLN A 104 -10.36 2.09 -14.51
N LYS A 105 -9.11 1.63 -14.55
CA LYS A 105 -8.68 0.50 -15.37
C LYS A 105 -9.36 -0.82 -14.96
N LEU A 106 -9.62 -0.98 -13.67
CA LEU A 106 -10.27 -2.17 -13.11
C LEU A 106 -11.80 -2.18 -13.28
N LYS A 107 -12.42 -1.07 -13.74
CA LYS A 107 -13.87 -0.93 -13.84
C LYS A 107 -14.53 -2.04 -14.66
N ASP A 108 -13.91 -2.40 -15.78
CA ASP A 108 -14.43 -3.40 -16.73
C ASP A 108 -13.70 -4.76 -16.58
N ALA A 109 -12.86 -4.91 -15.54
CA ALA A 109 -12.17 -6.15 -15.27
C ALA A 109 -13.13 -7.15 -14.57
N PRO A 110 -12.92 -8.48 -14.75
CA PRO A 110 -13.74 -9.51 -14.14
C PRO A 110 -13.65 -9.52 -12.59
N ASP A 111 -14.52 -10.32 -11.97
CA ASP A 111 -14.49 -10.64 -10.53
C ASP A 111 -14.62 -9.42 -9.62
N ASP A 112 -15.41 -8.43 -10.03
CA ASP A 112 -15.62 -7.18 -9.27
C ASP A 112 -14.30 -6.48 -8.87
N ALA A 113 -13.27 -6.55 -9.72
CA ALA A 113 -11.91 -6.14 -9.40
C ALA A 113 -11.83 -4.69 -8.89
N CYS A 114 -12.60 -3.77 -9.45
CA CYS A 114 -12.66 -2.39 -8.97
C CYS A 114 -13.25 -2.29 -7.55
N PHE A 115 -14.32 -3.02 -7.25
CA PHE A 115 -14.88 -3.07 -5.91
C PHE A 115 -13.86 -3.63 -4.91
N ARG A 116 -13.24 -4.75 -5.24
CA ARG A 116 -12.22 -5.41 -4.41
C ARG A 116 -10.99 -4.54 -4.20
N PHE A 117 -10.67 -3.67 -5.15
CA PHE A 117 -9.59 -2.70 -5.01
C PHE A 117 -9.87 -1.66 -3.92
N TRP A 118 -11.11 -1.13 -3.87
CA TRP A 118 -11.51 -0.14 -2.87
C TRP A 118 -11.87 -0.75 -1.52
N PHE A 119 -12.37 -1.99 -1.51
CA PHE A 119 -12.89 -2.69 -0.32
C PHE A 119 -12.28 -4.09 -0.17
N PRO A 120 -10.93 -4.17 -0.06
CA PRO A 120 -10.25 -5.46 0.04
C PRO A 120 -10.61 -6.24 1.31
N GLU A 121 -11.03 -5.56 2.37
CA GLU A 121 -11.49 -6.16 3.63
C GLU A 121 -12.84 -6.88 3.49
N VAL A 122 -13.67 -6.49 2.49
CA VAL A 122 -15.00 -7.08 2.26
C VAL A 122 -14.92 -8.29 1.34
N ALA A 123 -14.14 -8.21 0.26
CA ALA A 123 -14.17 -9.22 -0.80
C ALA A 123 -12.77 -9.79 -1.14
N GLY A 124 -11.77 -9.49 -0.33
CA GLY A 124 -10.37 -9.78 -0.61
C GLY A 124 -9.79 -8.87 -1.71
N PRO A 125 -8.47 -8.72 -1.78
CA PRO A 125 -7.83 -7.87 -2.80
C PRO A 125 -8.03 -8.47 -4.21
N PRO A 126 -8.07 -7.62 -5.27
CA PRO A 126 -8.05 -8.10 -6.64
C PRO A 126 -6.65 -8.64 -6.98
N ASP A 127 -6.56 -9.48 -8.01
CA ASP A 127 -5.28 -9.94 -8.56
C ASP A 127 -4.68 -8.85 -9.46
N LEU A 128 -4.01 -7.87 -8.85
CA LEU A 128 -3.39 -6.76 -9.56
C LEU A 128 -2.26 -7.21 -10.49
N LEU A 129 -1.59 -8.33 -10.18
CA LEU A 129 -0.48 -8.84 -10.98
C LEU A 129 -0.93 -9.27 -12.37
N LYS A 130 -2.20 -9.67 -12.53
CA LYS A 130 -2.79 -10.06 -13.82
C LYS A 130 -3.39 -8.89 -14.59
N THR A 131 -3.78 -7.82 -13.89
CA THR A 131 -4.62 -6.77 -14.47
C THR A 131 -3.85 -5.48 -14.72
N ILE A 132 -2.81 -5.21 -13.92
CA ILE A 132 -2.01 -4.00 -13.97
C ILE A 132 -0.58 -4.35 -14.39
N ASP A 133 -0.03 -3.62 -15.35
CA ASP A 133 1.33 -3.83 -15.84
C ASP A 133 2.40 -3.57 -14.77
N GLU A 134 3.57 -4.21 -14.89
CA GLU A 134 4.66 -4.09 -13.93
C GLU A 134 5.14 -2.64 -13.71
N PRO A 135 5.27 -1.77 -14.73
CA PRO A 135 5.63 -0.38 -14.52
C PRO A 135 4.62 0.39 -13.65
N ALA A 136 3.31 0.15 -13.84
CA ALA A 136 2.29 0.80 -13.03
C ALA A 136 2.32 0.28 -11.58
N GLN A 137 2.53 -1.02 -11.36
CA GLN A 137 2.71 -1.58 -10.02
C GLN A 137 3.92 -0.98 -9.31
N ALA A 138 5.07 -0.88 -10.00
CA ALA A 138 6.29 -0.26 -9.46
C ALA A 138 6.04 1.21 -9.07
N ARG A 139 5.36 1.97 -9.93
CA ARG A 139 4.99 3.35 -9.65
C ARG A 139 4.11 3.49 -8.40
N THR A 140 3.11 2.63 -8.24
CA THR A 140 2.25 2.64 -7.04
C THR A 140 3.08 2.40 -5.77
N LEU A 141 4.03 1.44 -5.79
CA LEU A 141 4.94 1.21 -4.67
C LEU A 141 5.83 2.42 -4.37
N GLU A 142 6.35 3.10 -5.39
CA GLU A 142 7.14 4.33 -5.23
C GLU A 142 6.31 5.45 -4.57
N LEU A 143 5.05 5.63 -4.99
CA LEU A 143 4.15 6.61 -4.40
C LEU A 143 3.79 6.27 -2.95
N MET A 144 3.56 5.00 -2.63
CA MET A 144 3.38 4.56 -1.25
C MET A 144 4.63 4.81 -0.40
N ALA A 145 5.81 4.52 -0.93
CA ALA A 145 7.07 4.81 -0.25
C ALA A 145 7.25 6.32 0.00
N GLU A 146 6.86 7.17 -0.95
CA GLU A 146 6.91 8.62 -0.80
C GLU A 146 5.96 9.13 0.30
N VAL A 147 4.76 8.56 0.42
CA VAL A 147 3.84 8.84 1.53
C VAL A 147 4.48 8.47 2.87
N ILE A 148 5.10 7.29 2.98
CA ILE A 148 5.79 6.84 4.19
C ILE A 148 6.95 7.78 4.52
N ARG A 149 7.78 8.10 3.53
CA ARG A 149 8.95 8.98 3.71
C ARG A 149 8.53 10.38 4.16
N SER A 150 7.59 11.01 3.46
CA SER A 150 7.17 12.38 3.78
C SER A 150 6.47 12.49 5.14
N SER A 151 5.74 11.44 5.56
CA SER A 151 5.12 11.41 6.87
C SER A 151 6.11 11.29 8.03
N SER A 152 7.31 10.77 7.77
CA SER A 152 8.37 10.55 8.76
C SER A 152 9.39 11.66 8.79
N GLU A 153 9.84 12.15 7.62
CA GLU A 153 10.87 13.19 7.53
C GLU A 153 10.33 14.60 7.78
N GLN A 154 9.11 14.88 7.31
CA GLN A 154 8.46 16.18 7.43
C GLN A 154 6.99 16.00 7.82
N PRO A 155 6.72 15.45 9.01
CA PRO A 155 5.36 15.12 9.43
C PRO A 155 4.49 16.37 9.52
N ARG A 156 3.36 16.33 8.84
CA ARG A 156 2.32 17.35 8.97
C ARG A 156 1.41 17.03 10.14
N GLN A 157 0.86 18.06 10.75
CA GLN A 157 -0.22 17.85 11.71
C GLN A 157 -1.44 17.28 10.99
N PRO A 158 -2.08 16.21 11.52
CA PRO A 158 -3.35 15.74 10.97
C PRO A 158 -4.38 16.89 10.91
N PRO A 159 -5.18 16.97 9.84
CA PRO A 159 -6.21 17.98 9.75
C PRO A 159 -7.23 17.87 10.88
N ASP A 160 -7.74 19.00 11.36
CA ASP A 160 -8.90 19.02 12.23
C ASP A 160 -10.11 18.49 11.44
N PRO A 161 -10.83 17.45 11.91
CA PRO A 161 -12.03 16.95 11.24
C PRO A 161 -13.09 18.04 10.99
N ASP A 162 -13.18 19.05 11.85
CA ASP A 162 -14.13 20.16 11.67
C ASP A 162 -13.76 21.06 10.49
N SER A 163 -12.49 21.18 10.17
CA SER A 163 -12.02 22.02 9.05
C SER A 163 -12.39 21.49 7.66
N VAL A 164 -12.73 20.21 7.54
CA VAL A 164 -13.04 19.55 6.26
C VAL A 164 -14.54 19.22 6.10
N LYS A 165 -15.37 19.53 7.11
CA LYS A 165 -16.80 19.17 7.12
C LYS A 165 -17.59 19.72 5.93
N ASP A 166 -17.38 20.99 5.59
CA ASP A 166 -18.11 21.64 4.49
C ASP A 166 -17.72 21.04 3.13
N ASP A 167 -16.45 20.72 2.95
CA ASP A 167 -15.98 20.04 1.75
C ASP A 167 -16.57 18.63 1.65
N LEU A 168 -16.54 17.88 2.75
CA LEU A 168 -17.13 16.55 2.82
C LEU A 168 -18.65 16.60 2.54
N ALA A 169 -19.39 17.53 3.14
CA ALA A 169 -20.83 17.69 2.90
C ALA A 169 -21.10 17.95 1.42
N ARG A 170 -20.37 18.86 0.77
CA ARG A 170 -20.51 19.13 -0.67
C ARG A 170 -20.24 17.90 -1.54
N ILE A 171 -19.25 17.09 -1.17
CA ILE A 171 -18.94 15.84 -1.90
C ILE A 171 -20.09 14.85 -1.73
N VAL A 172 -20.62 14.69 -0.51
CA VAL A 172 -21.76 13.80 -0.21
C VAL A 172 -23.00 14.25 -0.96
N ASP A 173 -23.39 15.53 -0.86
CA ASP A 173 -24.54 16.09 -1.54
C ASP A 173 -24.46 15.87 -3.06
N GLY A 174 -23.33 16.22 -3.67
CA GLY A 174 -23.13 16.01 -5.08
C GLY A 174 -23.08 14.53 -5.49
N THR A 175 -22.76 13.62 -4.57
CA THR A 175 -22.86 12.18 -4.82
C THR A 175 -24.31 11.74 -4.84
N TYR A 176 -25.16 12.24 -3.90
CA TYR A 176 -26.60 11.99 -3.92
C TYR A 176 -27.30 12.61 -5.13
N GLU A 177 -26.89 13.79 -5.57
CA GLU A 177 -27.42 14.40 -6.80
C GLU A 177 -27.15 13.53 -8.04
N LEU A 178 -25.99 12.88 -8.12
CA LEU A 178 -25.61 12.06 -9.28
C LEU A 178 -26.19 10.65 -9.24
N PHE A 179 -26.20 10.01 -8.07
CA PHE A 179 -26.53 8.58 -7.93
C PHE A 179 -27.88 8.35 -7.20
N GLY A 180 -28.52 9.39 -6.67
CA GLY A 180 -29.76 9.24 -5.94
C GLY A 180 -29.64 8.30 -4.74
N SER A 181 -30.62 7.42 -4.57
CA SER A 181 -30.67 6.43 -3.50
C SER A 181 -29.53 5.38 -3.60
N ASP A 182 -28.93 5.18 -4.78
CA ASP A 182 -27.81 4.23 -4.95
C ASP A 182 -26.58 4.64 -4.11
N ALA A 183 -26.43 5.95 -3.82
CA ALA A 183 -25.36 6.43 -2.92
C ALA A 183 -25.38 5.77 -1.52
N GLN A 184 -26.55 5.32 -1.06
CA GLN A 184 -26.71 4.63 0.23
C GLN A 184 -26.00 3.27 0.27
N MET A 185 -25.65 2.66 -0.89
CA MET A 185 -24.92 1.40 -0.93
C MET A 185 -23.54 1.51 -0.25
N LEU A 186 -22.96 2.72 -0.20
CA LEU A 186 -21.68 2.96 0.51
C LEU A 186 -21.79 2.78 2.03
N ALA A 187 -22.97 2.94 2.60
CA ALA A 187 -23.18 2.77 4.04
C ALA A 187 -23.08 1.29 4.48
N ASN A 188 -23.28 0.35 3.54
CA ASN A 188 -23.20 -1.08 3.82
C ASN A 188 -22.60 -1.86 2.62
N THR A 189 -21.33 -1.67 2.37
CA THR A 189 -20.60 -2.34 1.28
C THR A 189 -20.47 -3.86 1.50
N SER A 190 -20.72 -4.34 2.72
CA SER A 190 -20.71 -5.77 3.07
C SER A 190 -22.03 -6.48 2.76
N ASP A 191 -23.10 -5.78 2.37
CA ASP A 191 -24.35 -6.43 1.98
C ASP A 191 -24.11 -7.25 0.69
N PRO A 192 -24.33 -8.57 0.73
CA PRO A 192 -24.13 -9.44 -0.45
C PRO A 192 -25.03 -9.10 -1.63
N ARG A 193 -26.09 -8.30 -1.40
CA ARG A 193 -27.01 -7.81 -2.44
C ARG A 193 -26.59 -6.47 -3.04
N ALA A 194 -25.57 -5.82 -2.49
CA ALA A 194 -25.07 -4.56 -3.01
C ALA A 194 -24.52 -4.75 -4.44
N ASP A 195 -24.91 -3.88 -5.34
CA ASP A 195 -24.38 -3.83 -6.70
C ASP A 195 -22.94 -3.29 -6.65
N ARG A 196 -21.97 -4.20 -6.68
CA ARG A 196 -20.54 -3.89 -6.56
C ARG A 196 -20.02 -2.99 -7.69
N THR A 197 -20.60 -3.12 -8.88
CA THR A 197 -20.25 -2.24 -10.01
C THR A 197 -20.68 -0.81 -9.73
N LYS A 198 -21.90 -0.61 -9.20
CA LYS A 198 -22.37 0.71 -8.78
C LYS A 198 -21.55 1.27 -7.63
N VAL A 199 -21.26 0.46 -6.62
CA VAL A 199 -20.40 0.89 -5.48
C VAL A 199 -19.05 1.36 -5.97
N CYS A 200 -18.40 0.63 -6.89
CA CYS A 200 -17.16 1.07 -7.53
C CYS A 200 -17.32 2.42 -8.26
N ALA A 201 -18.38 2.59 -9.06
CA ALA A 201 -18.62 3.83 -9.81
C ALA A 201 -18.83 5.03 -8.87
N ILE A 202 -19.58 4.84 -7.78
CA ILE A 202 -19.84 5.86 -6.76
C ILE A 202 -18.52 6.24 -6.06
N THR A 203 -17.74 5.26 -5.66
CA THR A 203 -16.44 5.49 -4.99
C THR A 203 -15.48 6.25 -5.90
N ASN A 204 -15.35 5.86 -7.17
CA ASN A 204 -14.53 6.59 -8.15
C ASN A 204 -15.01 8.05 -8.29
N SER A 205 -16.31 8.29 -8.37
CA SER A 205 -16.86 9.64 -8.47
C SER A 205 -16.55 10.50 -7.25
N ILE A 206 -16.58 9.92 -6.04
CA ILE A 206 -16.20 10.63 -4.81
C ILE A 206 -14.74 11.07 -4.89
N TYR A 207 -13.80 10.17 -5.21
CA TYR A 207 -12.37 10.52 -5.31
C TYR A 207 -12.11 11.52 -6.45
N GLU A 208 -12.82 11.43 -7.60
CA GLU A 208 -12.74 12.42 -8.66
C GLU A 208 -13.17 13.80 -8.18
N ARG A 209 -14.26 13.90 -7.42
CA ARG A 209 -14.75 15.17 -6.86
C ARG A 209 -13.77 15.75 -5.84
N ILE A 210 -13.22 14.91 -4.95
CA ILE A 210 -12.20 15.34 -3.99
C ILE A 210 -10.99 15.91 -4.74
N LEU A 211 -10.49 15.22 -5.76
CA LEU A 211 -9.32 15.66 -6.53
C LEU A 211 -9.56 16.91 -7.39
N ARG A 212 -10.82 17.36 -7.57
CA ARG A 212 -11.18 18.64 -8.21
C ARG A 212 -11.17 19.82 -7.24
N LEU A 213 -11.16 19.59 -5.93
CA LEU A 213 -10.98 20.65 -4.95
C LEU A 213 -9.60 21.30 -5.12
N PRO A 214 -9.42 22.55 -4.63
CA PRO A 214 -8.09 23.13 -4.52
C PRO A 214 -7.12 22.16 -3.80
N PRO A 215 -5.86 22.07 -4.23
CA PRO A 215 -4.92 21.06 -3.72
C PRO A 215 -4.80 20.99 -2.18
N PRO A 216 -4.79 22.09 -1.42
CA PRO A 216 -4.78 22.02 0.04
C PRO A 216 -6.05 21.35 0.60
N ALA A 217 -7.23 21.76 0.14
CA ALA A 217 -8.52 21.23 0.60
C ALA A 217 -8.66 19.74 0.25
N ALA A 218 -8.30 19.36 -0.98
CA ALA A 218 -8.30 17.95 -1.41
C ALA A 218 -7.38 17.10 -0.52
N SER A 219 -6.15 17.56 -0.27
CA SER A 219 -5.20 16.86 0.58
C SER A 219 -5.69 16.74 2.02
N ASP A 220 -6.21 17.81 2.59
CA ASP A 220 -6.67 17.81 3.98
C ASP A 220 -7.89 16.88 4.15
N LEU A 221 -8.83 16.91 3.19
CA LEU A 221 -9.95 15.97 3.21
C LEU A 221 -9.48 14.50 3.13
N LEU A 222 -8.57 14.17 2.22
CA LEU A 222 -8.03 12.81 2.07
C LEU A 222 -7.26 12.35 3.33
N ARG A 223 -6.52 13.25 3.96
CA ARG A 223 -5.78 12.98 5.21
C ARG A 223 -6.73 12.79 6.40
N ALA A 224 -7.83 13.55 6.45
CA ALA A 224 -8.85 13.41 7.50
C ALA A 224 -9.69 12.13 7.34
N MET A 225 -9.87 11.63 6.12
CA MET A 225 -10.59 10.37 5.84
C MET A 225 -9.74 9.13 6.11
N ALA A 226 -8.43 9.26 6.21
CA ALA A 226 -7.56 8.13 6.48
C ALA A 226 -7.73 7.64 7.94
N PRO A 227 -7.70 6.33 8.17
CA PRO A 227 -7.74 5.79 9.54
C PRO A 227 -6.53 6.26 10.33
N GLY A 228 -6.77 6.78 11.55
CA GLY A 228 -5.75 7.22 12.49
C GLY A 228 -5.10 6.07 13.24
#